data_b3e4faf236e8ae69a4302924eb785e53
#
_entry.id   b3e4faf236e8ae69a4302924eb785e53
#
_cell.length_a   1.000
_cell.length_b   1.000
_cell.length_c   1.000
_cell.angle_alpha   90.00
_cell.angle_beta   90.00
_cell.angle_gamma   90.00
#
_symmetry.space_group_name_H-M   'P 1'
#
loop_
_entity.id
_entity.type
_entity.pdbx_description
1 polymer ?
#
loop_
_entity_poly.entity_id
_entity_poly.type
_entity_poly.pdbx_seq_one_letter_code
_entity_poly.pdbx_strand_id
1 'polypeptide(L)'
;LKQIELSQGIKKLNGFKIKSIQKEIPLWAETKILHAFSWSQGSMIIDKILVTNVSSESLVLDEREFQFLYKNTRAIALRKHQLEPAETTVLYTFRNPS
;
A
#
# COMPACT_ATOMS: atom_id res chain seq x y z
N LEU A 1 -2.74 9.50 -8.99
CA LEU A 1 -2.91 8.12 -8.52
C LEU A 1 -3.38 7.15 -9.59
N LYS A 2 -4.16 7.63 -10.57
CA LYS A 2 -4.61 6.76 -11.66
C LYS A 2 -3.44 6.14 -12.41
N GLN A 3 -2.39 6.91 -12.64
CA GLN A 3 -1.20 6.38 -13.30
C GLN A 3 -0.51 5.31 -12.47
N ILE A 4 -0.55 5.46 -11.14
CA ILE A 4 0.04 4.47 -10.25
C ILE A 4 -0.76 3.18 -10.28
N GLU A 5 -2.09 3.28 -10.37
CA GLU A 5 -2.93 2.10 -10.44
C GLU A 5 -2.76 1.35 -11.76
N LEU A 6 -2.43 2.05 -12.82
CA LEU A 6 -2.08 1.44 -14.10
C LEU A 6 -0.62 1.00 -14.05
N SER A 7 -0.36 0.00 -13.22
CA SER A 7 1.00 -0.36 -12.83
C SER A 7 1.92 -0.69 -14.01
N GLN A 8 1.38 -1.19 -15.11
CA GLN A 8 2.20 -1.41 -16.29
C GLN A 8 2.75 -0.13 -16.89
N GLY A 9 2.03 0.98 -16.69
CA GLY A 9 2.46 2.27 -17.17
C GLY A 9 3.47 2.95 -16.28
N ILE A 10 3.51 2.60 -15.00
CA ILE A 10 4.39 3.31 -14.04
C ILE A 10 5.86 3.17 -14.42
N LYS A 11 6.25 2.06 -15.04
CA LYS A 11 7.63 1.83 -15.47
C LYS A 11 8.10 2.85 -16.48
N LYS A 12 7.17 3.52 -17.15
CA LYS A 12 7.48 4.51 -18.19
C LYS A 12 7.51 5.92 -17.66
N LEU A 13 7.17 6.14 -16.38
CA LEU A 13 7.21 7.47 -15.80
C LEU A 13 8.65 7.88 -15.58
N ASN A 14 9.00 9.03 -16.15
CA ASN A 14 10.36 9.56 -16.02
C ASN A 14 10.67 9.90 -14.58
N GLY A 15 11.85 9.52 -14.14
CA GLY A 15 12.35 9.84 -12.83
C GLY A 15 11.94 8.89 -11.73
N PHE A 16 11.01 7.96 -11.99
CA PHE A 16 10.65 6.96 -10.99
C PHE A 16 11.49 5.71 -11.13
N LYS A 17 11.97 5.24 -10.00
CA LYS A 17 12.61 3.94 -9.88
C LYS A 17 11.65 2.99 -9.21
N ILE A 18 11.48 1.81 -9.78
CA ILE A 18 10.53 0.81 -9.29
C ILE A 18 11.31 -0.32 -8.64
N LYS A 19 10.88 -0.68 -7.44
CA LYS A 19 11.48 -1.78 -6.72
C LYS A 19 10.38 -2.75 -6.27
N SER A 20 10.54 -4.02 -6.63
CA SER A 20 9.68 -5.08 -6.13
C SER A 20 10.11 -5.42 -4.71
N ILE A 21 9.21 -5.37 -3.77
CA ILE A 21 9.50 -5.61 -2.35
C ILE A 21 9.06 -6.99 -1.93
N GLN A 22 7.79 -7.33 -2.17
CA GLN A 22 7.20 -8.62 -1.86
C GLN A 22 7.42 -9.05 -0.40
N LYS A 23 7.17 -8.11 0.52
CA LYS A 23 7.38 -8.35 1.95
C LYS A 23 6.04 -8.38 2.68
N GLU A 24 5.80 -9.46 3.41
CA GLU A 24 4.61 -9.56 4.25
C GLU A 24 4.82 -8.80 5.54
N ILE A 25 3.80 -8.03 5.95
CA ILE A 25 3.83 -7.24 7.19
C ILE A 25 2.82 -7.85 8.15
N PRO A 26 3.27 -8.50 9.24
CA PRO A 26 2.35 -9.11 10.22
C PRO A 26 1.84 -8.03 11.18
N LEU A 27 0.66 -7.47 10.90
CA LEU A 27 0.09 -6.41 11.70
C LEU A 27 -1.12 -6.91 12.50
N TRP A 28 -2.07 -7.57 11.84
CA TRP A 28 -3.26 -8.12 12.51
C TRP A 28 -3.52 -9.53 12.03
N ALA A 29 -4.13 -10.34 12.91
CA ALA A 29 -4.47 -11.72 12.57
C ALA A 29 -5.55 -11.80 11.50
N GLU A 30 -6.43 -10.79 11.41
CA GLU A 30 -7.55 -10.78 10.47
C GLU A 30 -7.15 -10.40 9.07
N THR A 31 -5.95 -9.89 8.88
CA THR A 31 -5.50 -9.42 7.58
C THR A 31 -4.16 -10.01 7.18
N LYS A 32 -3.98 -10.15 5.88
CA LYS A 32 -2.67 -10.40 5.28
C LYS A 32 -2.26 -9.12 4.56
N ILE A 33 -1.13 -8.56 4.95
CA ILE A 33 -0.64 -7.30 4.40
C ILE A 33 0.66 -7.57 3.67
N LEU A 34 0.70 -7.20 2.39
CA LEU A 34 1.87 -7.42 1.55
C LEU A 34 2.33 -6.09 0.95
N HIS A 35 3.55 -5.70 1.29
CA HIS A 35 4.20 -4.57 0.63
C HIS A 35 4.73 -5.07 -0.71
N ALA A 36 4.01 -4.76 -1.79
CA ALA A 36 4.31 -5.34 -3.10
C ALA A 36 5.40 -4.58 -3.83
N PHE A 37 5.25 -3.26 -3.95
CA PHE A 37 6.16 -2.43 -4.73
C PHE A 37 6.42 -1.10 -4.06
N SER A 38 7.54 -0.48 -4.42
CA SER A 38 7.82 0.91 -4.08
C SER A 38 8.31 1.64 -5.32
N TRP A 39 7.85 2.87 -5.47
CA TRP A 39 8.32 3.78 -6.52
C TRP A 39 8.99 4.95 -5.83
N SER A 40 10.17 5.33 -6.30
CA SER A 40 10.89 6.45 -5.71
C SER A 40 11.32 7.44 -6.76
N GLN A 41 11.25 8.73 -6.39
CA GLN A 41 11.72 9.82 -7.21
C GLN A 41 12.10 10.97 -6.28
N GLY A 42 13.38 11.32 -6.27
CA GLY A 42 13.87 12.39 -5.42
C GLY A 42 13.55 12.14 -3.96
N SER A 43 12.78 13.04 -3.36
CA SER A 43 12.45 12.96 -1.94
C SER A 43 11.10 12.28 -1.69
N MET A 44 10.54 11.60 -2.68
CA MET A 44 9.24 10.94 -2.52
C MET A 44 9.36 9.44 -2.76
N ILE A 45 8.73 8.67 -1.89
CA ILE A 45 8.57 7.23 -2.06
C ILE A 45 7.08 6.92 -1.98
N ILE A 46 6.60 6.13 -2.95
CA ILE A 46 5.22 5.65 -2.96
C ILE A 46 5.26 4.14 -2.81
N ASP A 47 4.58 3.63 -1.79
CA ASP A 47 4.50 2.19 -1.55
C ASP A 47 3.13 1.68 -1.96
N LYS A 48 3.10 0.56 -2.65
CA LYS A 48 1.86 -0.14 -2.97
C LYS A 48 1.75 -1.34 -2.05
N ILE A 49 0.70 -1.36 -1.25
CA ILE A 49 0.50 -2.38 -0.23
C ILE A 49 -0.85 -3.04 -0.48
N LEU A 50 -0.87 -4.36 -0.46
CA LEU A 50 -2.09 -5.14 -0.64
C LEU A 50 -2.57 -5.60 0.74
N VAL A 51 -3.84 -5.34 1.03
CA VAL A 51 -4.45 -5.74 2.29
C VAL A 51 -5.59 -6.70 1.99
N THR A 52 -5.50 -7.92 2.49
CA THR A 52 -6.49 -8.97 2.27
C THR A 52 -7.16 -9.33 3.59
N ASN A 53 -8.50 -9.39 3.59
CA ASN A 53 -9.25 -9.89 4.72
C ASN A 53 -9.19 -11.42 4.71
N VAL A 54 -8.43 -11.98 5.65
CA VAL A 54 -8.32 -13.44 5.78
C VAL A 54 -9.22 -14.00 6.88
N SER A 55 -10.08 -13.16 7.45
CA SER A 55 -11.05 -13.59 8.45
C SER A 55 -12.34 -14.05 7.80
N SER A 56 -13.26 -14.57 8.60
CA SER A 56 -14.56 -15.01 8.13
C SER A 56 -15.63 -13.93 8.22
N GLU A 57 -15.27 -12.72 8.65
CA GLU A 57 -16.20 -11.61 8.84
C GLU A 57 -15.77 -10.39 8.05
N SER A 58 -16.72 -9.49 7.78
CA SER A 58 -16.40 -8.21 7.17
C SER A 58 -15.50 -7.39 8.08
N LEU A 59 -14.56 -6.67 7.48
CA LEU A 59 -13.67 -5.78 8.21
C LEU A 59 -13.81 -4.37 7.69
N VAL A 60 -13.76 -3.40 8.61
CA VAL A 60 -13.72 -1.99 8.27
C VAL A 60 -12.32 -1.48 8.57
N LEU A 61 -11.70 -0.86 7.56
CA LEU A 61 -10.34 -0.36 7.66
C LEU A 61 -10.34 1.16 7.74
N ASP A 62 -9.38 1.70 8.48
CA ASP A 62 -9.19 3.14 8.62
C ASP A 62 -7.75 3.46 8.24
N GLU A 63 -7.56 4.45 7.36
CA GLU A 63 -6.22 4.85 6.93
C GLU A 63 -5.32 5.18 8.12
N ARG A 64 -5.88 5.73 9.18
CA ARG A 64 -5.08 6.12 10.35
C ARG A 64 -4.39 4.94 11.01
N GLU A 65 -4.95 3.74 10.85
CA GLU A 65 -4.35 2.54 11.42
C GLU A 65 -3.07 2.12 10.72
N PHE A 66 -2.83 2.65 9.52
CA PHE A 66 -1.67 2.31 8.72
C PHE A 66 -0.54 3.35 8.81
N GLN A 67 -0.73 4.42 9.57
CA GLN A 67 0.28 5.48 9.66
C GLN A 67 1.60 5.01 10.24
N PHE A 68 1.58 3.93 11.00
CA PHE A 68 2.76 3.42 11.69
C PHE A 68 3.53 2.37 10.88
N LEU A 69 3.09 2.06 9.67
CA LEU A 69 3.81 1.10 8.84
C LEU A 69 5.21 1.58 8.52
N TYR A 70 5.35 2.86 8.21
CA TYR A 70 6.64 3.45 7.86
C TYR A 70 6.79 4.82 8.50
N LYS A 71 8.04 5.14 8.83
CA LYS A 71 8.39 6.49 9.29
C LYS A 71 8.23 7.48 8.14
N ASN A 72 8.00 8.73 8.51
CA ASN A 72 7.92 9.83 7.55
C ASN A 72 6.78 9.69 6.54
N THR A 73 5.74 8.95 6.89
CA THR A 73 4.55 8.86 6.07
C THR A 73 3.83 10.20 6.07
N ARG A 74 3.62 10.75 4.87
CA ARG A 74 3.00 12.06 4.67
C ARG A 74 1.53 11.95 4.31
N ALA A 75 1.16 10.87 3.61
CA ALA A 75 -0.22 10.66 3.21
C ALA A 75 -0.47 9.17 3.01
N ILE A 76 -1.71 8.78 3.15
CA ILE A 76 -2.16 7.41 2.96
C ILE A 76 -3.44 7.45 2.14
N ALA A 77 -3.53 6.58 1.15
CA ALA A 77 -4.74 6.43 0.34
C ALA A 77 -5.17 4.96 0.36
N LEU A 78 -6.32 4.70 0.92
CA LEU A 78 -6.90 3.37 0.98
C LEU A 78 -8.04 3.31 -0.03
N ARG A 79 -7.96 2.38 -0.96
CA ARG A 79 -8.90 2.32 -2.07
C ARG A 79 -10.30 1.89 -1.64
N LYS A 80 -10.39 0.94 -0.73
CA LYS A 80 -11.67 0.44 -0.23
C LYS A 80 -11.55 0.22 1.27
N HIS A 81 -12.54 0.72 2.01
CA HIS A 81 -12.49 0.73 3.47
C HIS A 81 -13.19 -0.47 4.09
N GLN A 82 -14.09 -1.13 3.39
CA GLN A 82 -14.76 -2.31 3.91
C GLN A 82 -14.40 -3.51 3.04
N LEU A 83 -13.93 -4.57 3.68
CA LEU A 83 -13.53 -5.79 3.00
C LEU A 83 -14.37 -6.96 3.48
N GLU A 84 -14.96 -7.67 2.53
CA GLU A 84 -15.59 -8.95 2.79
C GLU A 84 -14.52 -10.04 2.90
N PRO A 85 -14.88 -11.21 3.45
CA PRO A 85 -13.90 -12.31 3.53
C PRO A 85 -13.24 -12.59 2.19
N ALA A 86 -11.93 -12.79 2.22
CA ALA A 86 -11.06 -13.06 1.07
C ALA A 86 -10.88 -11.88 0.10
N GLU A 87 -11.48 -10.73 0.40
CA GLU A 87 -11.37 -9.56 -0.47
C GLU A 87 -10.06 -8.83 -0.20
N THR A 88 -9.47 -8.25 -1.26
CA THR A 88 -8.22 -7.50 -1.18
C THR A 88 -8.44 -6.06 -1.61
N THR A 89 -7.86 -5.12 -0.89
CA THR A 89 -7.82 -3.72 -1.31
C THR A 89 -6.37 -3.27 -1.45
N VAL A 90 -6.20 -2.09 -2.06
CA VAL A 90 -4.88 -1.49 -2.25
C VAL A 90 -4.74 -0.29 -1.35
N LEU A 91 -3.61 -0.22 -0.68
CA LEU A 91 -3.22 0.90 0.17
C LEU A 91 -1.97 1.52 -0.44
N TYR A 92 -1.98 2.84 -0.60
CA TYR A 92 -0.79 3.57 -1.01
C TYR A 92 -0.30 4.41 0.16
N THR A 93 0.99 4.37 0.43
CA THR A 93 1.61 5.27 1.39
C THR A 93 2.59 6.18 0.65
N PHE A 94 2.55 7.45 0.99
CA PHE A 94 3.42 8.47 0.40
C PHE A 94 4.32 8.96 1.51
N ARG A 95 5.62 8.76 1.36
CA ARG A 95 6.57 9.08 2.43
C ARG A 95 7.85 9.68 1.88
N ASN A 96 8.58 10.36 2.77
CA ASN A 96 9.91 10.84 2.48
C ASN A 96 10.92 9.75 2.82
N PRO A 97 12.05 9.66 2.12
CA PRO A 97 13.11 8.72 2.45
C PRO A 97 13.67 9.03 3.83
N SER A 98 14.01 8.01 4.58
CA SER A 98 14.61 8.04 5.92
C SER A 98 13.79 8.78 6.95
#